data_286cffff7f19305f20869dcb7e92a8c4
#
_entry.id   286cffff7f19305f20869dcb7e92a8c4
#
_cell.length_a   1.000
_cell.length_b   1.000
_cell.length_c   1.000
_cell.angle_alpha   90.00
_cell.angle_beta   90.00
_cell.angle_gamma   90.00
#
_symmetry.space_group_name_H-M   'P 1'
#
loop_
_entity.id
_entity.type
_entity.pdbx_description
1 polymer ?
#
loop_
_entity_poly.entity_id
_entity_poly.type
_entity_poly.pdbx_seq_one_letter_code
_entity_poly.pdbx_strand_id
1 'polypeptide(L)'
;AMQGGLMGVSIFFVISGYLITDLLLQEWEQNRKIDVKAFYIRRMKRLYPGLITMLVGTIAYITLFQKELLAHIRMVFLTNLTSIYNWYQIHTGQSYFDKFAIQSPFTHLWSLSIEGQFYLFWPLLIILMCKYLPKKSVRFFLLIGLSLLSALEMMLLFKVGSDPSRVYYGTDTRVFSILIGTALAIVWPSSKLSQKLPDESRRLLNITGIVCALLVILSFFKMNGEKAF
;
A
#
# COMPACT_ATOMS: atom_id res chain seq x y z
N ALA A 1 12.57 19.08 -8.44
CA ALA A 1 12.13 17.72 -8.16
C ALA A 1 10.86 17.80 -7.33
N MET A 2 9.81 17.04 -7.69
CA MET A 2 8.54 17.01 -6.94
C MET A 2 8.79 16.31 -5.59
N GLN A 3 8.86 17.09 -4.53
CA GLN A 3 9.20 16.61 -3.17
C GLN A 3 8.06 15.81 -2.51
N GLY A 4 6.85 15.91 -3.06
CA GLY A 4 5.64 15.23 -2.56
C GLY A 4 5.45 13.77 -3.02
N GLY A 5 6.40 13.16 -3.72
CA GLY A 5 6.26 11.78 -4.23
C GLY A 5 5.97 10.72 -3.15
N LEU A 6 6.38 10.98 -1.92
CA LEU A 6 6.13 10.12 -0.75
C LEU A 6 4.64 9.96 -0.44
N MET A 7 3.82 10.99 -0.67
CA MET A 7 2.36 10.92 -0.47
C MET A 7 1.66 10.03 -1.51
N GLY A 8 2.22 9.92 -2.73
CA GLY A 8 1.66 9.09 -3.78
C GLY A 8 1.53 7.63 -3.36
N VAL A 9 2.51 7.11 -2.62
CA VAL A 9 2.48 5.73 -2.11
C VAL A 9 1.37 5.55 -1.06
N SER A 10 1.19 6.52 -0.15
CA SER A 10 0.12 6.44 0.85
C SER A 10 -1.26 6.47 0.20
N ILE A 11 -1.47 7.30 -0.82
CA ILE A 11 -2.72 7.33 -1.60
C ILE A 11 -2.94 6.01 -2.33
N PHE A 12 -1.88 5.47 -2.94
CA PHE A 12 -1.94 4.16 -3.58
C PHE A 12 -2.35 3.05 -2.60
N PHE A 13 -1.81 3.05 -1.37
CA PHE A 13 -2.18 2.10 -0.32
C PHE A 13 -3.65 2.24 0.12
N VAL A 14 -4.17 3.46 0.28
CA VAL A 14 -5.58 3.70 0.59
C VAL A 14 -6.48 3.13 -0.52
N ILE A 15 -6.17 3.42 -1.78
CA ILE A 15 -6.93 2.92 -2.93
C ILE A 15 -6.86 1.39 -3.01
N SER A 16 -5.69 0.80 -2.82
CA SER A 16 -5.51 -0.65 -2.83
C SER A 16 -6.31 -1.32 -1.72
N GLY A 17 -6.23 -0.79 -0.48
CA GLY A 17 -7.01 -1.27 0.66
C GLY A 17 -8.52 -1.20 0.41
N TYR A 18 -9.01 -0.10 -0.15
CA TYR A 18 -10.41 0.08 -0.52
C TYR A 18 -10.87 -0.94 -1.56
N LEU A 19 -10.19 -0.99 -2.71
CA LEU A 19 -10.60 -1.83 -3.84
C LEU A 19 -10.62 -3.33 -3.50
N ILE A 20 -9.59 -3.79 -2.80
CA ILE A 20 -9.49 -5.20 -2.43
C ILE A 20 -10.56 -5.59 -1.40
N THR A 21 -10.77 -4.74 -0.41
CA THR A 21 -11.78 -4.99 0.62
C THR A 21 -13.19 -4.96 0.04
N ASP A 22 -13.49 -3.98 -0.80
CA ASP A 22 -14.77 -3.87 -1.45
C ASP A 22 -15.08 -5.10 -2.31
N LEU A 23 -14.12 -5.57 -3.11
CA LEU A 23 -14.26 -6.79 -3.91
C LEU A 23 -14.53 -8.03 -3.05
N LEU A 24 -13.80 -8.22 -1.95
CA LEU A 24 -13.98 -9.36 -1.06
C LEU A 24 -15.30 -9.30 -0.30
N LEU A 25 -15.72 -8.10 0.12
CA LEU A 25 -17.02 -7.92 0.79
C LEU A 25 -18.20 -8.16 -0.15
N GLN A 26 -18.10 -7.73 -1.41
CA GLN A 26 -19.12 -8.03 -2.42
C GLN A 26 -19.23 -9.54 -2.67
N GLU A 27 -18.11 -10.23 -2.82
CA GLU A 27 -18.10 -11.70 -2.98
C GLU A 27 -18.72 -12.40 -1.77
N TRP A 28 -18.40 -11.92 -0.54
CA TRP A 28 -19.01 -12.43 0.69
C TRP A 28 -20.52 -12.15 0.78
N GLU A 29 -20.97 -10.95 0.41
CA GLU A 29 -22.40 -10.59 0.44
C GLU A 29 -23.23 -11.44 -0.54
N GLN A 30 -22.66 -11.73 -1.73
CA GLN A 30 -23.33 -12.53 -2.76
C GLN A 30 -23.33 -14.04 -2.45
N ASN A 31 -22.18 -14.59 -2.06
CA ASN A 31 -21.96 -16.03 -2.00
C ASN A 31 -21.84 -16.60 -0.58
N ARG A 32 -21.79 -15.73 0.44
CA ARG A 32 -21.45 -16.10 1.83
C ARG A 32 -20.14 -16.87 1.96
N LYS A 33 -19.29 -16.81 0.93
CA LYS A 33 -18.02 -17.48 0.83
C LYS A 33 -17.09 -16.65 -0.05
N ILE A 34 -15.79 -16.67 0.26
CA ILE A 34 -14.74 -16.07 -0.57
C ILE A 34 -13.91 -17.20 -1.16
N ASP A 35 -13.74 -17.20 -2.47
CA ASP A 35 -12.81 -18.11 -3.15
C ASP A 35 -11.40 -17.54 -3.07
N VAL A 36 -10.71 -17.88 -1.97
CA VAL A 36 -9.35 -17.42 -1.67
C VAL A 36 -8.37 -17.88 -2.76
N LYS A 37 -8.54 -19.09 -3.31
CA LYS A 37 -7.68 -19.61 -4.37
C LYS A 37 -7.83 -18.78 -5.66
N ALA A 38 -9.06 -18.54 -6.07
CA ALA A 38 -9.34 -17.71 -7.26
C ALA A 38 -8.83 -16.27 -7.04
N PHE A 39 -8.97 -15.72 -5.82
CA PHE A 39 -8.43 -14.41 -5.47
C PHE A 39 -6.92 -14.37 -5.69
N TYR A 40 -6.16 -15.31 -5.11
CA TYR A 40 -4.70 -15.34 -5.28
C TYR A 40 -4.28 -15.50 -6.74
N ILE A 41 -4.92 -16.39 -7.49
CA ILE A 41 -4.61 -16.58 -8.92
C ILE A 41 -4.83 -15.27 -9.70
N ARG A 42 -5.94 -14.56 -9.46
CA ARG A 42 -6.19 -13.26 -10.12
C ARG A 42 -5.13 -12.23 -9.78
N ARG A 43 -4.68 -12.15 -8.52
CA ARG A 43 -3.64 -11.20 -8.08
C ARG A 43 -2.27 -11.57 -8.62
N MET A 44 -1.88 -12.84 -8.58
CA MET A 44 -0.63 -13.30 -9.17
C MET A 44 -0.56 -13.00 -10.67
N LYS A 45 -1.60 -13.31 -11.42
CA LYS A 45 -1.67 -12.99 -12.87
C LYS A 45 -1.57 -11.49 -13.17
N ARG A 46 -1.98 -10.64 -12.25
CA ARG A 46 -1.91 -9.19 -12.41
C ARG A 46 -0.55 -8.60 -12.02
N LEU A 47 0.06 -9.08 -10.94
CA LEU A 47 1.26 -8.45 -10.35
C LEU A 47 2.55 -9.08 -10.85
N TYR A 48 2.62 -10.42 -10.88
CA TYR A 48 3.87 -11.14 -11.14
C TYR A 48 4.44 -10.96 -12.55
N PRO A 49 3.64 -10.93 -13.63
CA PRO A 49 4.22 -10.73 -14.96
C PRO A 49 4.99 -9.41 -15.06
N GLY A 50 4.40 -8.30 -14.60
CA GLY A 50 5.06 -7.00 -14.59
C GLY A 50 6.28 -6.96 -13.67
N LEU A 51 6.17 -7.52 -12.46
CA LEU A 51 7.28 -7.61 -11.51
C LEU A 51 8.46 -8.41 -12.08
N ILE A 52 8.21 -9.61 -12.63
CA ILE A 52 9.25 -10.47 -13.18
C ILE A 52 9.91 -9.81 -14.39
N THR A 53 9.13 -9.25 -15.32
CA THR A 53 9.67 -8.55 -16.49
C THR A 53 10.57 -7.39 -16.08
N MET A 54 10.14 -6.60 -15.09
CA MET A 54 10.93 -5.48 -14.57
C MET A 54 12.20 -5.98 -13.87
N LEU A 55 12.11 -6.99 -13.01
CA LEU A 55 13.28 -7.55 -12.31
C LEU A 55 14.28 -8.13 -13.32
N VAL A 56 13.85 -8.97 -14.25
CA VAL A 56 14.73 -9.61 -15.25
C VAL A 56 15.33 -8.55 -16.18
N GLY A 57 14.53 -7.62 -16.68
CA GLY A 57 15.01 -6.55 -17.57
C GLY A 57 16.05 -5.64 -16.89
N THR A 58 15.78 -5.25 -15.65
CA THR A 58 16.72 -4.41 -14.88
C THR A 58 18.00 -5.18 -14.52
N ILE A 59 17.89 -6.45 -14.11
CA ILE A 59 19.07 -7.28 -13.84
C ILE A 59 19.92 -7.47 -15.10
N ALA A 60 19.31 -7.73 -16.25
CA ALA A 60 20.02 -7.84 -17.52
C ALA A 60 20.76 -6.53 -17.86
N TYR A 61 20.10 -5.40 -17.72
CA TYR A 61 20.71 -4.08 -17.92
C TYR A 61 21.92 -3.85 -16.99
N ILE A 62 21.76 -4.11 -15.68
CA ILE A 62 22.83 -3.95 -14.69
C ILE A 62 24.01 -4.88 -15.02
N THR A 63 23.74 -6.13 -15.44
CA THR A 63 24.77 -7.10 -15.78
C THR A 63 25.63 -6.64 -16.97
N LEU A 64 25.01 -5.96 -17.92
CA LEU A 64 25.69 -5.49 -19.12
C LEU A 64 26.43 -4.16 -18.90
N PHE A 65 25.85 -3.24 -18.12
CA PHE A 65 26.31 -1.85 -18.07
C PHE A 65 26.81 -1.37 -16.70
N GLN A 66 26.39 -2.00 -15.58
CA GLN A 66 26.63 -1.50 -14.23
C GLN A 66 26.94 -2.64 -13.25
N LYS A 67 28.00 -3.39 -13.50
CA LYS A 67 28.35 -4.60 -12.73
C LYS A 67 28.52 -4.35 -11.22
N GLU A 68 28.82 -3.13 -10.81
CA GLU A 68 28.96 -2.72 -9.41
C GLU A 68 27.63 -2.91 -8.62
N LEU A 69 26.48 -2.82 -9.29
CA LEU A 69 25.16 -2.99 -8.68
C LEU A 69 24.71 -4.47 -8.57
N LEU A 70 25.53 -5.42 -9.00
CA LEU A 70 25.22 -6.86 -8.90
C LEU A 70 25.33 -7.42 -7.48
N ALA A 71 25.93 -6.66 -6.56
CA ALA A 71 26.03 -7.09 -5.17
C ALA A 71 24.65 -7.45 -4.62
N HIS A 72 24.54 -8.65 -4.02
CA HIS A 72 23.32 -9.18 -3.41
C HIS A 72 22.09 -9.33 -4.32
N ILE A 73 22.25 -9.28 -5.66
CA ILE A 73 21.13 -9.31 -6.63
C ILE A 73 20.22 -10.54 -6.44
N ARG A 74 20.77 -11.69 -6.03
CA ARG A 74 19.99 -12.90 -5.75
C ARG A 74 19.00 -12.68 -4.61
N MET A 75 19.44 -12.01 -3.53
CA MET A 75 18.58 -11.71 -2.39
C MET A 75 17.53 -10.66 -2.77
N VAL A 76 17.90 -9.64 -3.54
CA VAL A 76 16.96 -8.66 -4.09
C VAL A 76 15.86 -9.35 -4.91
N PHE A 77 16.23 -10.28 -5.80
CA PHE A 77 15.28 -11.01 -6.62
C PHE A 77 14.34 -11.87 -5.77
N LEU A 78 14.89 -12.71 -4.87
CA LEU A 78 14.10 -13.62 -4.03
C LEU A 78 13.17 -12.86 -3.07
N THR A 79 13.66 -11.81 -2.42
CA THR A 79 12.86 -11.04 -1.46
C THR A 79 11.75 -10.25 -2.12
N ASN A 80 11.91 -9.81 -3.37
CA ASN A 80 10.82 -9.23 -4.16
C ASN A 80 9.77 -10.26 -4.56
N LEU A 81 10.16 -11.47 -4.99
CA LEU A 81 9.22 -12.54 -5.31
C LEU A 81 8.41 -13.00 -4.10
N THR A 82 8.99 -12.97 -2.91
CA THR A 82 8.33 -13.36 -1.66
C THR A 82 7.65 -12.21 -0.93
N SER A 83 7.66 -11.00 -1.52
CA SER A 83 7.06 -9.79 -0.95
C SER A 83 7.61 -9.41 0.44
N ILE A 84 8.90 -9.67 0.69
CA ILE A 84 9.59 -9.30 1.94
C ILE A 84 10.77 -8.33 1.71
N TYR A 85 10.86 -7.74 0.53
CA TYR A 85 11.97 -6.87 0.16
C TYR A 85 12.08 -5.61 1.05
N ASN A 86 10.99 -5.06 1.52
CA ASN A 86 10.99 -3.95 2.47
C ASN A 86 11.71 -4.30 3.78
N TRP A 87 11.51 -5.49 4.32
CA TRP A 87 12.22 -5.97 5.52
C TRP A 87 13.70 -6.27 5.24
N TYR A 88 14.02 -6.76 4.04
CA TYR A 88 15.39 -6.91 3.60
C TYR A 88 16.12 -5.55 3.56
N GLN A 89 15.50 -4.50 3.03
CA GLN A 89 16.07 -3.15 3.00
C GLN A 89 16.32 -2.60 4.42
N ILE A 90 15.39 -2.82 5.34
CA ILE A 90 15.55 -2.44 6.75
C ILE A 90 16.74 -3.19 7.38
N HIS A 91 16.83 -4.51 7.17
CA HIS A 91 17.89 -5.33 7.74
C HIS A 91 19.29 -4.98 7.20
N THR A 92 19.39 -4.64 5.94
CA THR A 92 20.66 -4.25 5.29
C THR A 92 21.02 -2.79 5.49
N GLY A 93 20.20 -2.01 6.22
CA GLY A 93 20.46 -0.60 6.47
C GLY A 93 20.43 0.28 5.22
N GLN A 94 19.72 -0.15 4.16
CA GLN A 94 19.61 0.66 2.94
C GLN A 94 18.74 1.89 3.22
N SER A 95 19.36 3.07 3.12
CA SER A 95 18.62 4.32 3.27
C SER A 95 17.88 4.69 1.98
N TYR A 96 16.61 5.07 2.10
CA TYR A 96 15.84 5.66 1.01
C TYR A 96 16.23 7.14 0.77
N PHE A 97 16.70 7.80 1.81
CA PHE A 97 16.92 9.25 1.86
C PHE A 97 18.38 9.64 1.66
N ASP A 98 19.28 8.68 1.63
CA ASP A 98 20.69 8.96 1.39
C ASP A 98 20.92 9.37 -0.08
N LYS A 99 21.26 10.65 -0.26
CA LYS A 99 21.52 11.24 -1.58
C LYS A 99 22.90 10.87 -2.13
N PHE A 100 23.79 10.37 -1.29
CA PHE A 100 25.19 10.06 -1.63
C PHE A 100 25.40 8.55 -1.88
N ALA A 101 24.50 7.70 -1.40
CA ALA A 101 24.58 6.27 -1.67
C ALA A 101 24.19 5.95 -3.12
N ILE A 102 24.85 4.97 -3.71
CA ILE A 102 24.43 4.39 -4.99
C ILE A 102 23.11 3.67 -4.76
N GLN A 103 22.00 4.32 -5.10
CA GLN A 103 20.68 3.76 -4.89
C GLN A 103 20.44 2.59 -5.84
N SER A 104 20.00 1.47 -5.28
CA SER A 104 19.54 0.34 -6.10
C SER A 104 18.32 0.75 -6.93
N PRO A 105 18.26 0.43 -8.24
CA PRO A 105 17.07 0.69 -9.07
C PRO A 105 15.82 -0.03 -8.57
N PHE A 106 15.96 -0.99 -7.66
CA PHE A 106 14.87 -1.73 -7.04
C PHE A 106 14.31 -1.08 -5.77
N THR A 107 14.91 0.01 -5.30
CA THR A 107 14.58 0.64 -4.01
C THR A 107 13.08 0.88 -3.86
N HIS A 108 12.38 1.29 -4.90
CA HIS A 108 10.95 1.61 -4.88
C HIS A 108 10.02 0.37 -4.73
N LEU A 109 10.54 -0.86 -4.86
CA LEU A 109 9.74 -2.09 -4.75
C LEU A 109 9.30 -2.43 -3.31
N TRP A 110 9.79 -1.68 -2.31
CA TRP A 110 9.33 -1.85 -0.93
C TRP A 110 7.81 -1.72 -0.78
N SER A 111 7.21 -0.79 -1.52
CA SER A 111 5.77 -0.57 -1.46
C SER A 111 4.97 -1.74 -2.03
N LEU A 112 5.47 -2.36 -3.11
CA LEU A 112 4.88 -3.57 -3.68
C LEU A 112 4.99 -4.76 -2.72
N SER A 113 6.07 -4.83 -1.92
CA SER A 113 6.22 -5.86 -0.89
C SER A 113 5.18 -5.71 0.22
N ILE A 114 4.92 -4.51 0.71
CA ILE A 114 3.86 -4.25 1.70
C ILE A 114 2.48 -4.64 1.13
N GLU A 115 2.21 -4.27 -0.11
CA GLU A 115 0.96 -4.63 -0.79
C GLU A 115 0.82 -6.14 -0.95
N GLY A 116 1.89 -6.84 -1.32
CA GLY A 116 1.90 -8.31 -1.43
C GLY A 116 1.62 -9.00 -0.10
N GLN A 117 2.22 -8.53 1.01
CA GLN A 117 1.92 -9.01 2.36
C GLN A 117 0.45 -8.79 2.71
N PHE A 118 -0.09 -7.59 2.42
CA PHE A 118 -1.49 -7.31 2.64
C PHE A 118 -2.40 -8.28 1.85
N TYR A 119 -2.13 -8.50 0.57
CA TYR A 119 -2.92 -9.44 -0.24
C TYR A 119 -2.85 -10.88 0.26
N LEU A 120 -1.73 -11.29 0.85
CA LEU A 120 -1.57 -12.63 1.39
C LEU A 120 -2.49 -12.87 2.59
N PHE A 121 -2.56 -11.93 3.52
CA PHE A 121 -3.30 -12.11 4.78
C PHE A 121 -4.75 -11.61 4.72
N TRP A 122 -5.02 -10.61 3.89
CA TRP A 122 -6.28 -9.89 3.92
C TRP A 122 -7.54 -10.72 3.62
N PRO A 123 -7.58 -11.63 2.63
CA PRO A 123 -8.76 -12.46 2.38
C PRO A 123 -9.14 -13.33 3.58
N LEU A 124 -8.14 -13.86 4.29
CA LEU A 124 -8.36 -14.67 5.49
C LEU A 124 -8.91 -13.81 6.63
N LEU A 125 -8.34 -12.62 6.83
CA LEU A 125 -8.82 -11.66 7.84
C LEU A 125 -10.24 -11.20 7.57
N ILE A 126 -10.62 -10.93 6.32
CA ILE A 126 -11.99 -10.56 5.95
C ILE A 126 -12.96 -11.72 6.24
N ILE A 127 -12.61 -12.95 5.92
CA ILE A 127 -13.44 -14.11 6.26
C ILE A 127 -13.67 -14.19 7.78
N LEU A 128 -12.61 -14.09 8.58
CA LEU A 128 -12.70 -14.09 10.04
C LEU A 128 -13.55 -12.93 10.56
N MET A 129 -13.32 -11.73 10.05
CA MET A 129 -14.12 -10.55 10.43
C MET A 129 -15.60 -10.71 10.04
N CYS A 130 -15.89 -11.26 8.87
CA CYS A 130 -17.26 -11.46 8.43
C CYS A 130 -17.98 -12.56 9.23
N LYS A 131 -17.25 -13.58 9.67
CA LYS A 131 -17.78 -14.70 10.47
C LYS A 131 -17.98 -14.33 11.93
N TYR A 132 -17.01 -13.68 12.56
CA TYR A 132 -17.02 -13.43 14.02
C TYR A 132 -17.48 -12.03 14.41
N LEU A 133 -17.41 -11.05 13.50
CA LEU A 133 -17.82 -9.67 13.73
C LEU A 133 -18.96 -9.27 12.78
N PRO A 134 -20.21 -9.68 13.04
CA PRO A 134 -21.33 -9.48 12.10
C PRO A 134 -21.68 -7.98 11.91
N LYS A 135 -21.45 -7.15 12.93
CA LYS A 135 -21.81 -5.72 12.88
C LYS A 135 -20.75 -4.92 12.10
N LYS A 136 -21.19 -4.22 11.04
CA LYS A 136 -20.30 -3.37 10.20
C LYS A 136 -19.58 -2.28 11.02
N SER A 137 -20.26 -1.70 12.02
CA SER A 137 -19.66 -0.70 12.91
C SER A 137 -18.49 -1.25 13.72
N VAL A 138 -18.60 -2.48 14.24
CA VAL A 138 -17.50 -3.11 15.01
C VAL A 138 -16.27 -3.32 14.11
N ARG A 139 -16.47 -3.80 12.88
CA ARG A 139 -15.37 -3.96 11.90
C ARG A 139 -14.72 -2.61 11.59
N PHE A 140 -15.53 -1.58 11.36
CA PHE A 140 -15.04 -0.23 11.08
C PHE A 140 -14.19 0.31 12.23
N PHE A 141 -14.69 0.30 13.46
CA PHE A 141 -13.93 0.80 14.61
C PHE A 141 -12.68 -0.03 14.90
N LEU A 142 -12.73 -1.35 14.70
CA LEU A 142 -11.55 -2.21 14.79
C LEU A 142 -10.46 -1.77 13.80
N LEU A 143 -10.81 -1.55 12.53
CA LEU A 143 -9.86 -1.13 11.51
C LEU A 143 -9.31 0.27 11.74
N ILE A 144 -10.14 1.20 12.18
CA ILE A 144 -9.68 2.55 12.57
C ILE A 144 -8.76 2.46 13.78
N GLY A 145 -9.09 1.65 14.80
CA GLY A 145 -8.23 1.44 15.99
C GLY A 145 -6.86 0.87 15.58
N LEU A 146 -6.83 -0.15 14.74
CA LEU A 146 -5.58 -0.71 14.23
C LEU A 146 -4.79 0.29 13.36
N SER A 147 -5.49 1.11 12.58
CA SER A 147 -4.86 2.18 11.80
C SER A 147 -4.21 3.23 12.71
N LEU A 148 -4.90 3.64 13.77
CA LEU A 148 -4.34 4.58 14.75
C LEU A 148 -3.15 4.00 15.51
N LEU A 149 -3.18 2.71 15.85
CA LEU A 149 -2.04 2.03 16.47
C LEU A 149 -0.82 2.01 15.56
N SER A 150 -0.99 1.68 14.28
CA SER A 150 0.09 1.72 13.29
C SER A 150 0.65 3.14 13.08
N ALA A 151 -0.21 4.15 13.04
CA ALA A 151 0.21 5.55 12.95
C ALA A 151 0.94 6.01 14.22
N LEU A 152 0.48 5.59 15.39
CA LEU A 152 1.15 5.87 16.67
C LEU A 152 2.53 5.21 16.72
N GLU A 153 2.64 3.94 16.29
CA GLU A 153 3.91 3.25 16.21
C GLU A 153 4.88 3.98 15.26
N MET A 154 4.40 4.46 14.12
CA MET A 154 5.18 5.29 13.21
C MET A 154 5.73 6.54 13.92
N MET A 155 4.90 7.24 14.71
CA MET A 155 5.31 8.43 15.46
C MET A 155 6.32 8.11 16.55
N LEU A 156 6.17 6.99 17.26
CA LEU A 156 7.07 6.57 18.35
C LEU A 156 8.44 6.11 17.83
N LEU A 157 8.48 5.46 16.67
CA LEU A 157 9.73 5.01 16.06
C LEU A 157 10.48 6.11 15.31
N PHE A 158 9.80 7.19 14.95
CA PHE A 158 10.42 8.32 14.27
C PHE A 158 11.29 9.13 15.25
N LYS A 159 12.58 9.25 14.94
CA LYS A 159 13.51 10.06 15.72
C LYS A 159 14.04 11.21 14.85
N VAL A 160 13.83 12.44 15.30
CA VAL A 160 14.34 13.62 14.62
C VAL A 160 15.87 13.56 14.55
N GLY A 161 16.42 13.76 13.35
CA GLY A 161 17.89 13.70 13.11
C GLY A 161 18.44 12.32 12.83
N SER A 162 17.62 11.25 12.84
CA SER A 162 17.99 9.90 12.37
C SER A 162 17.43 9.61 10.99
N ASP A 163 17.98 8.59 10.31
CA ASP A 163 17.46 8.12 9.04
C ASP A 163 16.02 7.57 9.20
N PRO A 164 15.01 8.15 8.54
CA PRO A 164 13.64 7.72 8.65
C PRO A 164 13.31 6.44 7.86
N SER A 165 14.29 5.81 7.22
CA SER A 165 14.07 4.66 6.31
C SER A 165 13.38 3.48 6.99
N ARG A 166 13.65 3.21 8.28
CA ARG A 166 12.95 2.18 9.05
C ARG A 166 11.43 2.42 9.09
N VAL A 167 11.06 3.66 9.39
CA VAL A 167 9.66 4.07 9.48
C VAL A 167 9.00 4.11 8.09
N TYR A 168 9.80 4.40 7.07
CA TYR A 168 9.35 4.49 5.70
C TYR A 168 9.10 3.12 5.05
N TYR A 169 9.96 2.13 5.32
CA TYR A 169 9.88 0.78 4.76
C TYR A 169 9.01 -0.19 5.59
N GLY A 170 8.75 0.11 6.86
CA GLY A 170 8.05 -0.79 7.77
C GLY A 170 6.62 -1.07 7.34
N THR A 171 6.23 -2.34 7.30
CA THR A 171 4.82 -2.72 7.07
C THR A 171 3.96 -2.26 8.23
N ASP A 172 4.44 -2.44 9.45
CA ASP A 172 3.82 -2.03 10.71
C ASP A 172 3.49 -0.53 10.74
N THR A 173 4.42 0.30 10.28
CA THR A 173 4.29 1.76 10.27
C THR A 173 3.55 2.31 9.04
N ARG A 174 3.30 1.51 8.01
CA ARG A 174 2.65 1.95 6.76
C ARG A 174 1.29 1.33 6.53
N VAL A 175 0.95 0.24 7.22
CA VAL A 175 -0.34 -0.43 7.04
C VAL A 175 -1.52 0.46 7.42
N PHE A 176 -1.33 1.52 8.22
CA PHE A 176 -2.40 2.47 8.56
C PHE A 176 -3.10 3.03 7.32
N SER A 177 -2.37 3.35 6.26
CA SER A 177 -2.94 3.89 5.03
C SER A 177 -3.85 2.86 4.34
N ILE A 178 -3.41 1.60 4.30
CA ILE A 178 -4.20 0.50 3.74
C ILE A 178 -5.47 0.31 4.58
N LEU A 179 -5.35 0.31 5.91
CA LEU A 179 -6.47 0.12 6.85
C LEU A 179 -7.51 1.24 6.77
N ILE A 180 -7.12 2.48 6.51
CA ILE A 180 -8.05 3.58 6.22
C ILE A 180 -8.88 3.25 4.98
N GLY A 181 -8.23 2.79 3.91
CA GLY A 181 -8.93 2.38 2.69
C GLY A 181 -9.89 1.22 2.93
N THR A 182 -9.49 0.23 3.73
CA THR A 182 -10.35 -0.91 4.09
C THR A 182 -11.55 -0.50 4.94
N ALA A 183 -11.35 0.41 5.90
CA ALA A 183 -12.43 0.96 6.71
C ALA A 183 -13.44 1.74 5.85
N LEU A 184 -12.96 2.51 4.88
CA LEU A 184 -13.80 3.22 3.93
C LEU A 184 -14.67 2.27 3.11
N ALA A 185 -14.13 1.13 2.65
CA ALA A 185 -14.89 0.12 1.91
C ALA A 185 -16.05 -0.49 2.71
N ILE A 186 -15.91 -0.60 4.04
CA ILE A 186 -16.99 -1.10 4.91
C ILE A 186 -18.15 -0.10 5.01
N VAL A 187 -17.83 1.19 5.13
CA VAL A 187 -18.83 2.25 5.28
C VAL A 187 -19.45 2.62 3.95
N TRP A 188 -18.63 2.68 2.91
CA TRP A 188 -19.03 3.14 1.58
C TRP A 188 -18.63 2.16 0.49
N PRO A 189 -19.31 1.02 0.37
CA PRO A 189 -19.05 0.03 -0.67
C PRO A 189 -19.44 0.58 -2.05
N SER A 190 -18.69 0.21 -3.10
CA SER A 190 -18.92 0.68 -4.47
C SER A 190 -20.29 0.28 -5.01
N SER A 191 -20.87 -0.82 -4.54
CA SER A 191 -22.23 -1.27 -4.90
C SER A 191 -23.31 -0.23 -4.58
N LYS A 192 -23.10 0.61 -3.54
CA LYS A 192 -24.02 1.70 -3.21
C LYS A 192 -23.85 2.93 -4.13
N LEU A 193 -22.70 3.10 -4.73
CA LEU A 193 -22.41 4.19 -5.68
C LEU A 193 -23.04 3.95 -7.06
N SER A 194 -23.30 2.68 -7.39
CA SER A 194 -23.95 2.28 -8.65
C SER A 194 -25.46 2.59 -8.68
N GLN A 195 -26.09 2.87 -7.54
CA GLN A 195 -27.50 3.26 -7.50
C GLN A 195 -27.63 4.72 -7.98
N LYS A 196 -28.75 5.01 -8.68
CA LYS A 196 -29.07 6.37 -9.15
C LYS A 196 -29.15 7.31 -7.95
N LEU A 197 -28.06 8.06 -7.73
CA LEU A 197 -28.02 9.10 -6.70
C LEU A 197 -28.86 10.28 -7.17
N PRO A 198 -29.60 10.96 -6.27
CA PRO A 198 -30.22 12.26 -6.56
C PRO A 198 -29.18 13.23 -7.11
N ASP A 199 -29.57 14.10 -8.04
CA ASP A 199 -28.66 15.02 -8.72
C ASP A 199 -27.88 15.93 -7.73
N GLU A 200 -28.51 16.33 -6.65
CA GLU A 200 -27.85 17.10 -5.57
C GLU A 200 -26.71 16.31 -4.90
N SER A 201 -26.96 15.04 -4.54
CA SER A 201 -25.95 14.18 -3.94
C SER A 201 -24.79 13.91 -4.91
N ARG A 202 -25.09 13.71 -6.18
CA ARG A 202 -24.10 13.54 -7.25
C ARG A 202 -23.24 14.79 -7.42
N ARG A 203 -23.87 15.98 -7.41
CA ARG A 203 -23.17 17.25 -7.50
C ARG A 203 -22.25 17.48 -6.30
N LEU A 204 -22.73 17.19 -5.08
CA LEU A 204 -21.94 17.29 -3.86
C LEU A 204 -20.73 16.36 -3.89
N LEU A 205 -20.90 15.09 -4.31
CA LEU A 205 -19.80 14.15 -4.46
C LEU A 205 -18.76 14.59 -5.48
N ASN A 206 -19.20 15.14 -6.62
CA ASN A 206 -18.29 15.65 -7.63
C ASN A 206 -17.49 16.85 -7.11
N ILE A 207 -18.14 17.79 -6.43
CA ILE A 207 -17.45 18.94 -5.84
C ILE A 207 -16.45 18.48 -4.77
N THR A 208 -16.87 17.61 -3.87
CA THR A 208 -15.99 17.06 -2.83
C THR A 208 -14.80 16.34 -3.44
N GLY A 209 -15.02 15.51 -4.48
CA GLY A 209 -13.97 14.83 -5.20
C GLY A 209 -12.95 15.79 -5.85
N ILE A 210 -13.44 16.86 -6.50
CA ILE A 210 -12.57 17.88 -7.09
C ILE A 210 -11.77 18.61 -6.01
N VAL A 211 -12.42 19.02 -4.92
CA VAL A 211 -11.75 19.70 -3.79
C VAL A 211 -10.66 18.78 -3.18
N CYS A 212 -10.96 17.51 -2.92
CA CYS A 212 -9.98 16.55 -2.42
C CYS A 212 -8.81 16.36 -3.40
N ALA A 213 -9.09 16.25 -4.70
CA ALA A 213 -8.05 16.13 -5.72
C ALA A 213 -7.14 17.37 -5.75
N LEU A 214 -7.72 18.58 -5.67
CA LEU A 214 -6.96 19.82 -5.58
C LEU A 214 -6.11 19.90 -4.32
N LEU A 215 -6.65 19.51 -3.16
CA LEU A 215 -5.90 19.46 -1.90
C LEU A 215 -4.72 18.49 -1.99
N VAL A 216 -4.91 17.32 -2.59
CA VAL A 216 -3.82 16.36 -2.85
C VAL A 216 -2.76 17.00 -3.76
N ILE A 217 -3.14 17.60 -4.87
CA ILE A 217 -2.22 18.27 -5.79
C ILE A 217 -1.45 19.39 -5.07
N LEU A 218 -2.13 20.23 -4.30
CA LEU A 218 -1.49 21.29 -3.52
C LEU A 218 -0.50 20.75 -2.47
N SER A 219 -0.82 19.60 -1.85
CA SER A 219 0.07 18.96 -0.89
C SER A 219 1.38 18.49 -1.54
N PHE A 220 1.35 18.00 -2.80
CA PHE A 220 2.56 17.64 -3.56
C PHE A 220 3.53 18.82 -3.75
N PHE A 221 3.01 20.06 -3.84
CA PHE A 221 3.85 21.25 -4.00
C PHE A 221 4.33 21.84 -2.67
N LYS A 222 3.55 21.70 -1.58
CA LYS A 222 3.87 22.32 -0.29
C LYS A 222 4.74 21.46 0.63
N MET A 223 4.70 20.13 0.51
CA MET A 223 5.41 19.26 1.43
C MET A 223 6.85 19.01 0.97
N ASN A 224 7.81 19.46 1.77
CA ASN A 224 9.21 19.10 1.64
C ASN A 224 9.43 17.70 2.21
N GLY A 225 10.03 16.79 1.43
CA GLY A 225 10.27 15.41 1.84
C GLY A 225 11.10 15.26 3.14
N GLU A 226 11.84 16.27 3.53
CA GLU A 226 12.62 16.31 4.77
C GLU A 226 11.79 16.70 6.01
N LYS A 227 10.58 17.25 5.80
CA LYS A 227 9.64 17.67 6.86
C LYS A 227 8.32 16.90 6.84
N ALA A 228 8.22 15.85 6.06
CA ALA A 228 6.97 15.12 5.82
C ALA A 228 6.71 13.98 6.83
N PHE A 229 7.47 13.95 7.93
CA PHE A 229 7.31 13.02 9.03
C PHE A 229 7.09 13.76 10.33
#